data_1cf086ccdc6c7ab18abd840c0ff1a4e5
#
_entry.id   1cf086ccdc6c7ab18abd840c0ff1a4e5
#
_cell.length_a   1.000
_cell.length_b   1.000
_cell.length_c   1.000
_cell.angle_alpha   90.00
_cell.angle_beta   90.00
_cell.angle_gamma   90.00
#
_symmetry.space_group_name_H-M   'P 1'
#
loop_
_entity.id
_entity.type
_entity.pdbx_description
1 polymer ?
#
loop_
_entity_poly.entity_id
_entity_poly.type
_entity_poly.pdbx_seq_one_letter_code
_entity_poly.pdbx_strand_id
1 'polypeptide(L)'
;VLAIRQLNSNLEVCPSCGFHHRMSAAKRLESLVDEGTFKEINHRLFTLNPLNFPGYEKKIQGLMEDNGINEAVITGIGKINGQTVAIGVMDSYFLMASMGSVVGEKITRLIEVSISRKLPLILVCASGGARMQEGIYSLMQMAKTSAALAKHHQAGLLYLSVLTQPTMGGVTASFATLGDIIIAEKGAAIGFAGCRVVEQTIKQSLPDHFQTAEF
;
A
#
# COMPACT_ATOMS: atom_id res chain seq x y z
N VAL A 1 -2.88 -17.59 -23.42
CA VAL A 1 -3.96 -17.50 -22.43
C VAL A 1 -3.50 -18.27 -21.21
N LEU A 2 -3.36 -17.59 -20.08
CA LEU A 2 -3.01 -18.20 -18.78
C LEU A 2 -4.30 -18.64 -18.08
N ALA A 3 -4.32 -19.84 -17.52
CA ALA A 3 -5.41 -20.25 -16.67
C ALA A 3 -5.29 -19.55 -15.28
N ILE A 4 -6.39 -19.01 -14.77
CA ILE A 4 -6.44 -18.31 -13.47
C ILE A 4 -5.86 -19.20 -12.34
N ARG A 5 -6.08 -20.54 -12.41
CA ARG A 5 -5.51 -21.49 -11.45
C ARG A 5 -3.98 -21.48 -11.41
N GLN A 6 -3.32 -21.26 -12.56
CA GLN A 6 -1.86 -21.20 -12.63
C GLN A 6 -1.30 -19.91 -12.02
N LEU A 7 -1.99 -18.77 -12.20
CA LEU A 7 -1.63 -17.52 -11.53
C LEU A 7 -1.79 -17.64 -10.01
N ASN A 8 -2.95 -18.15 -9.58
CA ASN A 8 -3.24 -18.31 -8.15
C ASN A 8 -2.23 -19.22 -7.43
N SER A 9 -1.84 -20.34 -8.04
CA SER A 9 -0.85 -21.26 -7.46
C SER A 9 0.58 -20.71 -7.49
N ASN A 10 0.85 -19.68 -8.33
CA ASN A 10 2.15 -19.03 -8.45
C ASN A 10 2.16 -17.60 -7.88
N LEU A 11 1.39 -17.34 -6.83
CA LEU A 11 1.33 -16.06 -6.12
C LEU A 11 1.11 -14.84 -7.05
N GLU A 12 0.22 -14.97 -8.04
CA GLU A 12 -0.10 -13.98 -9.07
C GLU A 12 1.11 -13.59 -9.97
N VAL A 13 2.15 -14.39 -10.02
CA VAL A 13 3.28 -14.20 -10.93
C VAL A 13 3.06 -15.02 -12.20
N CYS A 14 3.17 -14.40 -13.36
CA CYS A 14 3.07 -15.10 -14.64
C CYS A 14 4.21 -16.11 -14.81
N PRO A 15 3.93 -17.41 -14.95
CA PRO A 15 4.97 -18.42 -15.09
C PRO A 15 5.74 -18.32 -16.41
N SER A 16 5.19 -17.62 -17.42
CA SER A 16 5.82 -17.50 -18.74
C SER A 16 6.78 -16.31 -18.85
N CYS A 17 6.46 -15.17 -18.22
CA CYS A 17 7.25 -13.95 -18.36
C CYS A 17 7.68 -13.31 -17.03
N GLY A 18 7.26 -13.89 -15.90
CA GLY A 18 7.61 -13.35 -14.56
C GLY A 18 6.88 -12.06 -14.19
N PHE A 19 5.87 -11.64 -14.97
CA PHE A 19 5.11 -10.43 -14.65
C PHE A 19 4.29 -10.63 -13.38
N HIS A 20 4.39 -9.69 -12.43
CA HIS A 20 3.63 -9.67 -11.19
C HIS A 20 2.26 -9.01 -11.42
N HIS A 21 1.21 -9.82 -11.34
CA HIS A 21 -0.16 -9.32 -11.38
C HIS A 21 -0.56 -8.74 -10.03
N ARG A 22 -1.65 -7.96 -10.02
CA ARG A 22 -2.20 -7.44 -8.77
C ARG A 22 -2.62 -8.57 -7.85
N MET A 23 -2.32 -8.42 -6.57
CA MET A 23 -2.72 -9.34 -5.50
C MET A 23 -3.54 -8.58 -4.46
N SER A 24 -4.65 -9.14 -4.00
CA SER A 24 -5.44 -8.54 -2.92
C SER A 24 -4.66 -8.55 -1.61
N ALA A 25 -4.99 -7.61 -0.72
CA ALA A 25 -4.35 -7.53 0.60
C ALA A 25 -4.56 -8.81 1.42
N ALA A 26 -5.74 -9.41 1.35
CA ALA A 26 -6.03 -10.67 2.03
C ALA A 26 -5.12 -11.80 1.56
N LYS A 27 -4.99 -11.99 0.24
CA LYS A 27 -4.12 -13.03 -0.34
C LYS A 27 -2.63 -12.76 -0.03
N ARG A 28 -2.22 -11.49 -0.02
CA ARG A 28 -0.85 -11.12 0.36
C ARG A 28 -0.56 -11.44 1.82
N LEU A 29 -1.48 -11.15 2.72
CA LEU A 29 -1.37 -11.51 4.13
C LEU A 29 -1.30 -13.03 4.32
N GLU A 30 -2.17 -13.78 3.65
CA GLU A 30 -2.15 -15.24 3.67
C GLU A 30 -0.81 -15.82 3.19
N SER A 31 -0.15 -15.18 2.22
CA SER A 31 1.15 -15.64 1.71
C SER A 31 2.36 -15.26 2.58
N LEU A 32 2.23 -14.27 3.45
CA LEU A 32 3.34 -13.73 4.25
C LEU A 32 3.29 -14.12 5.72
N VAL A 33 2.09 -14.21 6.29
CA VAL A 33 1.89 -14.35 7.73
C VAL A 33 1.59 -15.81 8.09
N ASP A 34 2.17 -16.28 9.17
CA ASP A 34 1.95 -17.62 9.70
C ASP A 34 0.45 -17.85 9.94
N GLU A 35 -0.07 -19.00 9.50
CA GLU A 35 -1.49 -19.34 9.55
C GLU A 35 -2.09 -19.12 10.96
N GLY A 36 -3.27 -18.48 11.01
CA GLY A 36 -4.02 -18.22 12.23
C GLY A 36 -3.41 -17.18 13.19
N THR A 37 -2.27 -16.56 12.85
CA THR A 37 -1.62 -15.59 13.76
C THR A 37 -2.01 -14.15 13.52
N PHE A 38 -2.59 -13.81 12.36
CA PHE A 38 -2.95 -12.44 12.03
C PHE A 38 -4.15 -11.94 12.84
N LYS A 39 -3.98 -10.77 13.45
CA LYS A 39 -5.06 -10.05 14.16
C LYS A 39 -5.17 -8.66 13.58
N GLU A 40 -6.24 -8.41 12.82
CA GLU A 40 -6.51 -7.11 12.25
C GLU A 40 -6.81 -6.08 13.35
N ILE A 41 -6.28 -4.87 13.17
CA ILE A 41 -6.58 -3.69 13.98
C ILE A 41 -7.26 -2.64 13.11
N ASN A 42 -8.09 -1.77 13.74
CA ASN A 42 -8.75 -0.66 13.06
C ASN A 42 -9.68 -1.09 11.90
N HIS A 43 -10.18 -2.33 11.89
CA HIS A 43 -11.06 -2.85 10.85
C HIS A 43 -12.37 -2.04 10.68
N ARG A 44 -12.82 -1.32 11.72
CA ARG A 44 -14.05 -0.52 11.68
C ARG A 44 -13.89 0.88 11.11
N LEU A 45 -12.65 1.28 10.78
CA LEU A 45 -12.40 2.59 10.17
C LEU A 45 -12.74 2.57 8.68
N PHE A 46 -13.56 3.53 8.25
CA PHE A 46 -13.92 3.79 6.85
C PHE A 46 -14.06 5.28 6.61
N THR A 47 -13.93 5.72 5.36
CA THR A 47 -14.02 7.15 5.01
C THR A 47 -15.46 7.67 5.07
N LEU A 48 -15.62 8.92 5.51
CA LEU A 48 -16.91 9.60 5.66
C LEU A 48 -17.14 10.71 4.61
N ASN A 49 -16.41 10.70 3.51
CA ASN A 49 -16.49 11.73 2.46
C ASN A 49 -16.36 13.16 3.01
N PRO A 50 -15.21 13.55 3.57
CA PRO A 50 -15.04 14.79 4.34
C PRO A 50 -15.26 16.07 3.53
N LEU A 51 -15.25 16.00 2.20
CA LEU A 51 -15.47 17.14 1.29
C LEU A 51 -16.79 17.09 0.55
N ASN A 52 -17.68 16.16 0.88
CA ASN A 52 -18.96 15.93 0.17
C ASN A 52 -18.74 15.78 -1.35
N PHE A 53 -17.68 15.07 -1.76
CA PHE A 53 -17.38 14.86 -3.17
C PHE A 53 -18.51 14.06 -3.84
N PRO A 54 -19.07 14.53 -4.97
CA PRO A 54 -20.23 13.88 -5.60
C PRO A 54 -19.97 12.41 -5.99
N GLY A 55 -20.86 11.52 -5.58
CA GLY A 55 -20.81 10.09 -5.91
C GLY A 55 -19.74 9.28 -5.18
N TYR A 56 -18.93 9.91 -4.32
CA TYR A 56 -17.83 9.23 -3.63
C TYR A 56 -18.32 8.21 -2.61
N GLU A 57 -19.33 8.54 -1.80
CA GLU A 57 -19.91 7.62 -0.81
C GLU A 57 -20.43 6.34 -1.45
N LYS A 58 -21.23 6.47 -2.52
CA LYS A 58 -21.76 5.33 -3.26
C LYS A 58 -20.63 4.45 -3.84
N LYS A 59 -19.56 5.07 -4.34
CA LYS A 59 -18.42 4.36 -4.87
C LYS A 59 -17.67 3.61 -3.79
N ILE A 60 -17.43 4.21 -2.62
CA ILE A 60 -16.78 3.57 -1.47
C ILE A 60 -17.63 2.40 -0.98
N GLN A 61 -18.93 2.59 -0.81
CA GLN A 61 -19.82 1.54 -0.35
C GLN A 61 -19.80 0.33 -1.28
N GLY A 62 -19.89 0.52 -2.60
CA GLY A 62 -19.80 -0.57 -3.56
C GLY A 62 -18.45 -1.30 -3.48
N LEU A 63 -17.34 -0.57 -3.29
CA LEU A 63 -16.02 -1.19 -3.15
C LEU A 63 -15.86 -1.96 -1.84
N MET A 64 -16.49 -1.53 -0.75
CA MET A 64 -16.51 -2.27 0.52
C MET A 64 -17.27 -3.59 0.35
N GLU A 65 -18.40 -3.57 -0.35
CA GLU A 65 -19.20 -4.76 -0.64
C GLU A 65 -18.44 -5.73 -1.57
N ASP A 66 -17.84 -5.22 -2.66
CA ASP A 66 -17.15 -6.03 -3.67
C ASP A 66 -15.85 -6.68 -3.13
N ASN A 67 -15.10 -5.99 -2.29
CA ASN A 67 -13.79 -6.44 -1.82
C ASN A 67 -13.79 -6.99 -0.39
N GLY A 68 -14.87 -6.82 0.36
CA GLY A 68 -14.98 -7.27 1.75
C GLY A 68 -14.03 -6.55 2.72
N ILE A 69 -13.52 -5.37 2.35
CA ILE A 69 -12.63 -4.55 3.18
C ILE A 69 -13.19 -3.12 3.30
N ASN A 70 -12.97 -2.49 4.43
CA ASN A 70 -13.54 -1.17 4.72
C ASN A 70 -12.70 0.00 4.20
N GLU A 71 -11.45 -0.25 3.82
CA GLU A 71 -10.54 0.76 3.25
C GLU A 71 -9.38 0.08 2.51
N ALA A 72 -8.68 0.84 1.69
CA ALA A 72 -7.60 0.40 0.81
C ALA A 72 -6.32 -0.11 1.52
N VAL A 73 -6.38 -0.36 2.81
CA VAL A 73 -5.30 -0.96 3.59
C VAL A 73 -5.85 -1.83 4.71
N ILE A 74 -5.30 -3.02 4.85
CA ILE A 74 -5.50 -3.90 6.01
C ILE A 74 -4.29 -3.75 6.92
N THR A 75 -4.52 -3.50 8.21
CA THR A 75 -3.45 -3.31 9.21
C THR A 75 -3.64 -4.26 10.38
N GLY A 76 -2.56 -4.84 10.88
CA GLY A 76 -2.66 -5.79 11.98
C GLY A 76 -1.32 -6.22 12.55
N ILE A 77 -1.39 -7.19 13.44
CA ILE A 77 -0.24 -7.86 14.03
C ILE A 77 -0.32 -9.33 13.67
N GLY A 78 0.77 -9.89 13.23
CA GLY A 78 0.88 -11.31 12.90
C GLY A 78 2.27 -11.83 13.19
N LYS A 79 2.52 -13.07 12.82
CA LYS A 79 3.87 -13.64 12.87
C LYS A 79 4.34 -13.99 11.48
N ILE A 80 5.63 -13.84 11.23
CA ILE A 80 6.33 -14.32 10.03
C ILE A 80 7.48 -15.19 10.52
N ASN A 81 7.46 -16.47 10.19
CA ASN A 81 8.41 -17.46 10.70
C ASN A 81 8.56 -17.40 12.24
N GLY A 82 7.45 -17.30 12.95
CA GLY A 82 7.39 -17.22 14.41
C GLY A 82 7.70 -15.84 15.02
N GLN A 83 8.24 -14.89 14.24
CA GLN A 83 8.57 -13.53 14.70
C GLN A 83 7.34 -12.62 14.62
N THR A 84 6.99 -11.98 15.74
CA THR A 84 5.84 -11.06 15.77
C THR A 84 6.17 -9.75 15.07
N VAL A 85 5.32 -9.30 14.17
CA VAL A 85 5.49 -8.07 13.38
C VAL A 85 4.20 -7.25 13.36
N ALA A 86 4.34 -5.93 13.23
CA ALA A 86 3.25 -5.05 12.82
C ALA A 86 3.26 -4.98 11.29
N ILE A 87 2.14 -5.33 10.64
CA ILE A 87 2.07 -5.41 9.18
C ILE A 87 0.86 -4.65 8.64
N GLY A 88 1.09 -3.85 7.59
CA GLY A 88 0.06 -3.19 6.80
C GLY A 88 0.19 -3.57 5.33
N VAL A 89 -0.91 -3.93 4.70
CA VAL A 89 -0.94 -4.31 3.28
C VAL A 89 -1.99 -3.48 2.56
N MET A 90 -1.56 -2.72 1.57
CA MET A 90 -2.44 -1.92 0.72
C MET A 90 -3.08 -2.78 -0.36
N ASP A 91 -4.33 -2.45 -0.73
CA ASP A 91 -5.12 -3.19 -1.71
C ASP A 91 -5.48 -2.33 -2.91
N SER A 92 -4.85 -2.59 -4.05
CA SER A 92 -5.06 -1.81 -5.27
C SER A 92 -6.42 -2.04 -5.94
N TYR A 93 -7.20 -3.04 -5.53
CA TYR A 93 -8.58 -3.23 -5.98
C TYR A 93 -9.52 -2.20 -5.35
N PHE A 94 -9.17 -1.64 -4.20
CA PHE A 94 -9.92 -0.57 -3.55
C PHE A 94 -9.38 0.82 -4.00
N LEU A 95 -10.03 1.47 -4.97
CA LEU A 95 -9.64 2.80 -5.52
C LEU A 95 -8.14 2.91 -5.89
N MET A 96 -7.56 1.88 -6.50
CA MET A 96 -6.12 1.83 -6.80
C MET A 96 -5.25 2.05 -5.55
N ALA A 97 -5.71 1.64 -4.38
CA ALA A 97 -5.11 1.88 -3.09
C ALA A 97 -4.71 3.35 -2.85
N SER A 98 -5.49 4.30 -3.38
CA SER A 98 -5.21 5.72 -3.16
C SER A 98 -5.31 6.08 -1.68
N MET A 99 -4.32 6.84 -1.20
CA MET A 99 -4.23 7.24 0.18
C MET A 99 -5.21 8.38 0.48
N GLY A 100 -6.29 8.06 1.20
CA GLY A 100 -7.18 9.03 1.84
C GLY A 100 -6.88 9.18 3.33
N SER A 101 -7.70 9.96 4.02
CA SER A 101 -7.60 10.25 5.46
C SER A 101 -7.55 8.98 6.32
N VAL A 102 -8.39 8.00 6.00
CA VAL A 102 -8.49 6.75 6.77
C VAL A 102 -7.33 5.81 6.48
N VAL A 103 -6.82 5.75 5.23
CA VAL A 103 -5.59 4.99 4.94
C VAL A 103 -4.42 5.53 5.76
N GLY A 104 -4.22 6.86 5.76
CA GLY A 104 -3.17 7.49 6.56
C GLY A 104 -3.35 7.26 8.06
N GLU A 105 -4.59 7.33 8.56
CA GLU A 105 -4.91 7.04 9.97
C GLU A 105 -4.59 5.59 10.34
N LYS A 106 -5.03 4.60 9.55
CA LYS A 106 -4.75 3.19 9.82
C LYS A 106 -3.25 2.90 9.85
N ILE A 107 -2.49 3.46 8.89
CA ILE A 107 -1.02 3.33 8.85
C ILE A 107 -0.38 4.00 10.07
N THR A 108 -0.79 5.22 10.41
CA THR A 108 -0.27 5.94 11.59
C THR A 108 -0.50 5.15 12.87
N ARG A 109 -1.71 4.65 13.10
CA ARG A 109 -2.01 3.81 14.27
C ARG A 109 -1.23 2.51 14.29
N LEU A 110 -0.99 1.89 13.13
CA LEU A 110 -0.14 0.70 13.05
C LEU A 110 1.28 1.02 13.49
N ILE A 111 1.85 2.14 13.04
CA ILE A 111 3.17 2.61 13.44
C ILE A 111 3.22 2.86 14.96
N GLU A 112 2.22 3.53 15.53
CA GLU A 112 2.13 3.78 16.96
C GLU A 112 2.04 2.49 17.80
N VAL A 113 1.27 1.51 17.29
CA VAL A 113 1.19 0.18 17.90
C VAL A 113 2.54 -0.55 17.82
N SER A 114 3.25 -0.46 16.69
CA SER A 114 4.58 -1.05 16.55
C SER A 114 5.58 -0.46 17.55
N ILE A 115 5.57 0.87 17.76
CA ILE A 115 6.39 1.55 18.76
C ILE A 115 6.05 1.06 20.17
N SER A 116 4.76 1.09 20.53
CA SER A 116 4.31 0.73 21.89
C SER A 116 4.63 -0.72 22.26
N ARG A 117 4.63 -1.61 21.27
CA ARG A 117 4.91 -3.04 21.45
C ARG A 117 6.34 -3.44 21.10
N LYS A 118 7.17 -2.49 20.65
CA LYS A 118 8.56 -2.71 20.22
C LYS A 118 8.64 -3.79 19.10
N LEU A 119 7.78 -3.69 18.13
CA LEU A 119 7.71 -4.62 16.98
C LEU A 119 8.36 -4.02 15.74
N PRO A 120 8.98 -4.83 14.87
CA PRO A 120 9.31 -4.37 13.54
C PRO A 120 8.03 -4.06 12.74
N LEU A 121 8.12 -3.08 11.85
CA LEU A 121 7.03 -2.64 10.97
C LEU A 121 7.28 -3.13 9.56
N ILE A 122 6.25 -3.68 8.92
CA ILE A 122 6.26 -4.04 7.50
C ILE A 122 5.08 -3.34 6.82
N LEU A 123 5.35 -2.57 5.77
CA LEU A 123 4.29 -2.02 4.91
C LEU A 123 4.47 -2.53 3.48
N VAL A 124 3.46 -3.24 2.99
CA VAL A 124 3.35 -3.62 1.58
C VAL A 124 2.56 -2.54 0.86
N CYS A 125 3.27 -1.75 0.07
CA CYS A 125 2.77 -0.57 -0.60
C CYS A 125 2.27 -0.91 -2.00
N ALA A 126 1.02 -0.53 -2.28
CA ALA A 126 0.44 -0.55 -3.62
C ALA A 126 -0.46 0.67 -3.72
N SER A 127 -0.19 1.64 -4.60
CA SER A 127 -1.01 2.84 -4.63
C SER A 127 -0.88 3.63 -5.94
N GLY A 128 -2.00 4.18 -6.40
CA GLY A 128 -2.02 5.22 -7.42
C GLY A 128 -1.65 6.62 -6.91
N GLY A 129 -1.46 6.80 -5.59
CA GLY A 129 -1.10 8.08 -4.98
C GLY A 129 -2.13 8.64 -3.99
N ALA A 130 -2.16 9.96 -3.81
CA ALA A 130 -3.13 10.62 -2.94
C ALA A 130 -4.55 10.57 -3.53
N ARG A 131 -5.56 10.36 -2.67
CA ARG A 131 -6.97 10.24 -3.06
C ARG A 131 -7.58 11.61 -3.38
N MET A 132 -7.86 11.85 -4.67
CA MET A 132 -8.37 13.16 -5.15
C MET A 132 -9.67 13.59 -4.47
N GLN A 133 -10.58 12.66 -4.21
CA GLN A 133 -11.90 12.93 -3.61
C GLN A 133 -11.82 13.52 -2.20
N GLU A 134 -10.71 13.34 -1.53
CA GLU A 134 -10.47 13.89 -0.19
C GLU A 134 -9.51 15.09 -0.17
N GLY A 135 -9.07 15.55 -1.35
CA GLY A 135 -8.32 16.80 -1.52
C GLY A 135 -7.14 16.95 -0.56
N ILE A 136 -7.10 18.06 0.16
CA ILE A 136 -6.02 18.38 1.10
C ILE A 136 -5.88 17.37 2.24
N TYR A 137 -6.97 16.72 2.67
CA TYR A 137 -6.92 15.69 3.71
C TYR A 137 -6.04 14.51 3.28
N SER A 138 -6.08 14.13 1.99
CA SER A 138 -5.19 13.10 1.44
C SER A 138 -3.72 13.54 1.48
N LEU A 139 -3.43 14.77 1.09
CA LEU A 139 -2.06 15.29 1.07
C LEU A 139 -1.46 15.38 2.47
N MET A 140 -2.26 15.77 3.47
CA MET A 140 -1.82 15.84 4.86
C MET A 140 -1.47 14.47 5.46
N GLN A 141 -1.94 13.37 4.87
CA GLN A 141 -1.53 12.03 5.32
C GLN A 141 -0.05 11.75 5.06
N MET A 142 0.54 12.37 4.03
CA MET A 142 1.98 12.25 3.77
C MET A 142 2.78 12.75 4.98
N ALA A 143 2.49 13.95 5.46
CA ALA A 143 3.15 14.53 6.63
C ALA A 143 2.88 13.70 7.91
N LYS A 144 1.63 13.26 8.10
CA LYS A 144 1.21 12.49 9.26
C LYS A 144 1.94 11.15 9.38
N THR A 145 1.97 10.38 8.30
CA THR A 145 2.65 9.06 8.29
C THR A 145 4.16 9.21 8.40
N SER A 146 4.76 10.22 7.74
CA SER A 146 6.19 10.50 7.87
C SER A 146 6.59 10.91 9.29
N ALA A 147 5.77 11.73 9.96
CA ALA A 147 6.02 12.11 11.35
C ALA A 147 5.92 10.90 12.31
N ALA A 148 4.98 9.97 12.06
CA ALA A 148 4.89 8.74 12.83
C ALA A 148 6.12 7.84 12.60
N LEU A 149 6.59 7.70 11.37
CA LEU A 149 7.80 6.95 11.04
C LEU A 149 9.07 7.57 11.65
N ALA A 150 9.15 8.90 11.72
CA ALA A 150 10.26 9.55 12.43
C ALA A 150 10.34 9.12 13.91
N LYS A 151 9.19 9.01 14.60
CA LYS A 151 9.12 8.49 15.97
C LYS A 151 9.50 7.00 16.03
N HIS A 152 9.09 6.21 15.05
CA HIS A 152 9.42 4.79 14.94
C HIS A 152 10.95 4.60 14.80
N HIS A 153 11.57 5.37 13.93
CA HIS A 153 13.02 5.39 13.76
C HIS A 153 13.76 5.81 15.03
N GLN A 154 13.28 6.87 15.71
CA GLN A 154 13.84 7.29 17.02
C GLN A 154 13.73 6.22 18.11
N ALA A 155 12.73 5.35 18.02
CA ALA A 155 12.59 4.20 18.91
C ALA A 155 13.56 3.04 18.58
N GLY A 156 14.39 3.16 17.53
CA GLY A 156 15.36 2.15 17.10
C GLY A 156 14.72 0.88 16.53
N LEU A 157 13.52 0.98 15.94
CA LEU A 157 12.79 -0.15 15.43
C LEU A 157 12.95 -0.25 13.91
N LEU A 158 12.99 -1.49 13.40
CA LEU A 158 13.12 -1.78 11.97
C LEU A 158 11.83 -1.48 11.22
N TYR A 159 11.93 -0.71 10.13
CA TYR A 159 10.88 -0.55 9.14
C TYR A 159 11.27 -1.15 7.78
N LEU A 160 10.55 -2.18 7.36
CA LEU A 160 10.66 -2.81 6.04
C LEU A 160 9.55 -2.30 5.13
N SER A 161 9.91 -1.66 4.03
CA SER A 161 8.97 -1.23 2.97
C SER A 161 9.05 -2.18 1.78
N VAL A 162 7.89 -2.69 1.34
CA VAL A 162 7.77 -3.57 0.17
C VAL A 162 6.96 -2.83 -0.89
N LEU A 163 7.59 -2.49 -2.01
CA LEU A 163 6.97 -1.74 -3.09
C LEU A 163 6.40 -2.71 -4.13
N THR A 164 5.09 -2.63 -4.37
CA THR A 164 4.40 -3.48 -5.35
C THR A 164 3.76 -2.66 -6.46
N GLN A 165 3.20 -3.33 -7.44
CA GLN A 165 2.62 -2.73 -8.64
C GLN A 165 1.22 -2.14 -8.41
N PRO A 166 1.00 -0.82 -8.63
CA PRO A 166 1.98 0.26 -8.73
C PRO A 166 2.22 0.91 -7.35
N THR A 167 3.35 1.60 -7.15
CA THR A 167 3.58 2.46 -5.98
C THR A 167 3.92 3.86 -6.48
N MET A 168 2.95 4.80 -6.40
CA MET A 168 3.03 6.09 -7.08
C MET A 168 2.64 7.27 -6.16
N GLY A 169 2.96 8.46 -6.61
CA GLY A 169 2.47 9.74 -6.09
C GLY A 169 2.80 9.98 -4.61
N GLY A 170 1.79 10.42 -3.86
CA GLY A 170 1.94 10.75 -2.44
C GLY A 170 2.36 9.60 -1.54
N VAL A 171 2.07 8.35 -1.92
CA VAL A 171 2.51 7.16 -1.19
C VAL A 171 4.01 6.95 -1.38
N THR A 172 4.52 7.03 -2.62
CA THR A 172 5.96 7.00 -2.89
C THR A 172 6.68 8.14 -2.19
N ALA A 173 6.15 9.36 -2.27
CA ALA A 173 6.76 10.56 -1.66
C ALA A 173 6.59 10.64 -0.12
N SER A 174 6.16 9.56 0.53
CA SER A 174 6.02 9.50 1.98
C SER A 174 6.48 8.14 2.52
N PHE A 175 5.60 7.37 3.13
CA PHE A 175 5.99 6.16 3.86
C PHE A 175 6.64 5.08 2.99
N ALA A 176 6.35 4.99 1.68
CA ALA A 176 6.90 3.92 0.84
C ALA A 176 8.43 3.98 0.69
N THR A 177 9.01 5.19 0.69
CA THR A 177 10.46 5.39 0.52
C THR A 177 11.22 5.69 1.82
N LEU A 178 10.55 5.59 2.97
CA LEU A 178 11.13 5.85 4.28
C LEU A 178 11.55 4.58 5.05
N GLY A 179 11.56 3.41 4.37
CA GLY A 179 12.00 2.16 4.97
C GLY A 179 13.50 2.13 5.26
N ASP A 180 13.90 1.51 6.36
CA ASP A 180 15.31 1.18 6.64
C ASP A 180 15.82 0.15 5.61
N ILE A 181 14.91 -0.74 5.19
CA ILE A 181 15.12 -1.67 4.08
C ILE A 181 13.93 -1.52 3.12
N ILE A 182 14.24 -1.32 1.85
CA ILE A 182 13.25 -1.22 0.78
C ILE A 182 13.47 -2.35 -0.20
N ILE A 183 12.43 -3.14 -0.43
CA ILE A 183 12.41 -4.18 -1.47
C ILE A 183 11.26 -3.92 -2.42
N ALA A 184 11.40 -4.29 -3.67
CA ALA A 184 10.40 -4.08 -4.69
C ALA A 184 10.12 -5.34 -5.49
N GLU A 185 8.87 -5.53 -5.90
CA GLU A 185 8.54 -6.55 -6.90
C GLU A 185 9.17 -6.21 -8.24
N LYS A 186 9.68 -7.23 -8.91
CA LYS A 186 10.28 -7.09 -10.24
C LYS A 186 9.30 -6.42 -11.22
N GLY A 187 9.77 -5.37 -11.90
CA GLY A 187 9.00 -4.64 -12.90
C GLY A 187 7.89 -3.76 -12.32
N ALA A 188 7.77 -3.63 -10.98
CA ALA A 188 6.78 -2.75 -10.38
C ALA A 188 7.00 -1.30 -10.80
N ALA A 189 5.91 -0.61 -11.18
CA ALA A 189 5.95 0.82 -11.47
C ALA A 189 6.07 1.60 -10.16
N ILE A 190 7.19 2.32 -10.00
CA ILE A 190 7.52 3.11 -8.81
C ILE A 190 7.89 4.51 -9.26
N GLY A 191 7.16 5.52 -8.78
CA GLY A 191 7.43 6.89 -9.17
C GLY A 191 6.51 7.90 -8.50
N PHE A 192 6.70 9.18 -8.82
CA PHE A 192 5.81 10.22 -8.30
C PHE A 192 4.68 10.51 -9.31
N ALA A 193 5.00 11.07 -10.47
CA ALA A 193 4.03 11.29 -11.53
C ALA A 193 4.05 10.11 -12.53
N GLY A 194 2.88 9.71 -13.05
CA GLY A 194 2.83 8.66 -14.07
C GLY A 194 3.57 9.05 -15.35
N CYS A 195 4.15 8.08 -16.07
CA CYS A 195 4.97 8.30 -17.27
C CYS A 195 4.29 9.24 -18.29
N ARG A 196 2.99 9.06 -18.57
CA ARG A 196 2.25 9.95 -19.48
C ARG A 196 2.26 11.40 -19.07
N VAL A 197 2.13 11.68 -17.76
CA VAL A 197 2.15 13.05 -17.23
C VAL A 197 3.54 13.64 -17.39
N VAL A 198 4.57 12.86 -17.12
CA VAL A 198 5.97 13.29 -17.28
C VAL A 198 6.24 13.62 -18.74
N GLU A 199 5.95 12.71 -19.67
CA GLU A 199 6.17 12.90 -21.11
C GLU A 199 5.44 14.14 -21.67
N GLN A 200 4.16 14.31 -21.27
CA GLN A 200 3.38 15.49 -21.68
C GLN A 200 3.95 16.81 -21.12
N THR A 201 4.56 16.76 -19.95
CA THR A 201 5.12 17.94 -19.29
C THR A 201 6.46 18.33 -19.89
N ILE A 202 7.38 17.37 -20.06
CA ILE A 202 8.72 17.62 -20.61
C ILE A 202 8.75 17.59 -22.14
N LYS A 203 7.66 17.11 -22.79
CA LYS A 203 7.52 16.97 -24.25
C LYS A 203 8.63 16.11 -24.88
N GLN A 204 9.07 15.09 -24.18
CA GLN A 204 10.10 14.14 -24.60
C GLN A 204 9.66 12.72 -24.24
N SER A 205 10.09 11.73 -25.02
CA SER A 205 9.93 10.32 -24.67
C SER A 205 10.83 9.96 -23.50
N LEU A 206 10.33 9.10 -22.63
CA LEU A 206 11.09 8.62 -21.47
C LEU A 206 12.01 7.46 -21.89
N PRO A 207 13.11 7.24 -21.16
CA PRO A 207 13.95 6.07 -21.36
C PRO A 207 13.16 4.77 -21.19
N ASP A 208 13.61 3.70 -21.84
CA ASP A 208 13.06 2.36 -21.63
C ASP A 208 13.16 1.97 -20.15
N HIS A 209 12.11 1.31 -19.66
CA HIS A 209 11.99 0.88 -18.26
C HIS A 209 11.97 2.01 -17.21
N PHE A 210 11.78 3.27 -17.62
CA PHE A 210 11.66 4.40 -16.69
C PHE A 210 10.56 4.13 -15.63
N GLN A 211 10.88 4.41 -14.37
CA GLN A 211 10.03 4.14 -13.21
C GLN A 211 9.68 2.65 -12.99
N THR A 212 10.48 1.71 -13.46
CA THR A 212 10.40 0.33 -12.96
C THR A 212 11.27 0.15 -11.71
N ALA A 213 11.00 -0.92 -10.97
CA ALA A 213 11.78 -1.25 -9.76
C ALA A 213 13.27 -1.44 -10.05
N GLU A 214 13.62 -1.82 -11.28
CA GLU A 214 15.00 -2.03 -11.74
C GLU A 214 15.70 -0.76 -12.16
N PHE A 215 14.94 0.29 -12.58
CA PHE A 215 15.48 1.58 -12.98
C PHE A 215 16.06 2.35 -11.78
#